data_2d19a5d85f0f52a7f9daaf6ba2b3e406
#
_entry.id   2d19a5d85f0f52a7f9daaf6ba2b3e406
#
_cell.length_a   1.000
_cell.length_b   1.000
_cell.length_c   1.000
_cell.angle_alpha   90.00
_cell.angle_beta   90.00
_cell.angle_gamma   90.00
#
_symmetry.space_group_name_H-M   'P 1'
#
loop_
_entity.id
_entity.type
_entity.pdbx_description
1 polymer ?
#
loop_
_entity_poly.entity_id
_entity_poly.type
_entity_poly.pdbx_seq_one_letter_code
_entity_poly.pdbx_strand_id
1 'polypeptide(L)'
;MEPYYYTKMSKPQQAVYYAIYQGLMALSDSFQVPKLEGRELSDVFFQLRLDHPEIFWAEGFHYRYYQDSANITFLPEYIFEKGKIKEHQKALKARVEKLVRPAMKLSEWEKEKYVHDFICENVHYDKLKKSYSHEIIGPLGQGVGVCEGIAKSVKVLC
;
A
#
# COMPACT_ATOMS: atom_id res chain seq x y z
N MET A 1 -2.13 -4.87 12.91
CA MET A 1 -1.77 -6.24 12.45
C MET A 1 -0.28 -6.27 12.21
N GLU A 2 0.41 -7.33 12.64
CA GLU A 2 1.85 -7.48 12.40
C GLU A 2 2.10 -7.70 10.89
N PRO A 3 3.08 -7.02 10.27
CA PRO A 3 3.34 -7.15 8.84
C PRO A 3 3.82 -8.57 8.49
N TYR A 4 3.04 -9.29 7.71
CA TYR A 4 3.29 -10.72 7.42
C TYR A 4 4.60 -10.95 6.68
N TYR A 5 4.82 -10.22 5.59
CA TYR A 5 6.03 -10.41 4.77
C TYR A 5 7.29 -9.96 5.49
N TYR A 6 7.23 -8.86 6.26
CA TYR A 6 8.35 -8.40 7.08
C TYR A 6 8.88 -9.50 8.00
N THR A 7 8.00 -10.28 8.64
CA THR A 7 8.41 -11.36 9.56
C THR A 7 9.13 -12.52 8.87
N LYS A 8 8.96 -12.65 7.55
CA LYS A 8 9.57 -13.71 6.73
C LYS A 8 10.89 -13.28 6.08
N MET A 9 11.22 -12.00 6.13
CA MET A 9 12.41 -11.44 5.52
C MET A 9 13.69 -11.71 6.32
N SER A 10 14.82 -11.79 5.62
CA SER A 10 16.15 -11.76 6.23
C SER A 10 16.45 -10.40 6.87
N LYS A 11 17.40 -10.34 7.79
CA LYS A 11 17.79 -9.08 8.46
C LYS A 11 18.17 -7.93 7.49
N PRO A 12 18.96 -8.17 6.42
CA PRO A 12 19.21 -7.13 5.42
C PRO A 12 17.93 -6.62 4.73
N GLN A 13 17.03 -7.54 4.34
CA GLN A 13 15.75 -7.17 3.72
C GLN A 13 14.86 -6.38 4.68
N GLN A 14 14.81 -6.76 5.97
CA GLN A 14 14.07 -6.02 7.01
C GLN A 14 14.59 -4.58 7.16
N ALA A 15 15.91 -4.38 7.10
CA ALA A 15 16.50 -3.04 7.19
C ALA A 15 16.09 -2.17 5.99
N VAL A 16 16.11 -2.73 4.79
CA VAL A 16 15.65 -2.04 3.57
C VAL A 16 14.15 -1.76 3.61
N TYR A 17 13.35 -2.75 3.99
CA TYR A 17 11.90 -2.61 4.17
C TYR A 17 11.55 -1.42 5.09
N TYR A 18 12.19 -1.37 6.26
CA TYR A 18 11.96 -0.30 7.23
C TYR A 18 12.38 1.08 6.70
N ALA A 19 13.52 1.16 6.02
CA ALA A 19 14.00 2.41 5.42
C ALA A 19 13.03 2.91 4.33
N ILE A 20 12.53 2.00 3.48
CA ILE A 20 11.54 2.33 2.45
C ILE A 20 10.23 2.78 3.10
N TYR A 21 9.73 2.05 4.09
CA TYR A 21 8.52 2.41 4.82
C TYR A 21 8.59 3.83 5.38
N GLN A 22 9.68 4.16 6.08
CA GLN A 22 9.88 5.50 6.64
C GLN A 22 9.94 6.59 5.56
N GLY A 23 10.67 6.35 4.47
CA GLY A 23 10.77 7.30 3.36
C GLY A 23 9.44 7.57 2.68
N LEU A 24 8.64 6.52 2.46
CA LEU A 24 7.29 6.64 1.88
C LEU A 24 6.31 7.36 2.81
N MET A 25 6.35 7.05 4.11
CA MET A 25 5.49 7.73 5.10
C MET A 25 5.85 9.20 5.26
N ALA A 26 7.12 9.56 5.12
CA ALA A 26 7.58 10.95 5.12
C ALA A 26 7.31 11.69 3.79
N LEU A 27 6.79 11.00 2.75
CA LEU A 27 6.61 11.52 1.39
C LEU A 27 7.91 12.14 0.83
N SER A 28 9.05 11.48 1.10
CA SER A 28 10.36 11.94 0.63
C SER A 28 10.52 11.70 -0.87
N ASP A 29 11.12 12.64 -1.59
CA ASP A 29 11.40 12.48 -3.03
C ASP A 29 12.58 11.54 -3.30
N SER A 30 13.50 11.45 -2.34
CA SER A 30 14.61 10.52 -2.35
C SER A 30 15.13 10.25 -0.94
N PHE A 31 15.64 9.06 -0.71
CA PHE A 31 16.23 8.68 0.58
C PHE A 31 17.22 7.53 0.41
N GLN A 32 18.09 7.34 1.42
CA GLN A 32 19.07 6.27 1.40
C GLN A 32 18.47 4.99 1.95
N VAL A 33 18.75 3.87 1.29
CA VAL A 33 18.43 2.53 1.78
C VAL A 33 19.66 1.64 1.70
N PRO A 34 19.84 0.66 2.60
CA PRO A 34 20.92 -0.31 2.52
C PRO A 34 20.91 -1.01 1.15
N LYS A 35 22.09 -1.34 0.64
CA LYS A 35 22.24 -1.97 -0.67
C LYS A 35 21.65 -3.38 -0.69
N LEU A 36 20.75 -3.63 -1.63
CA LEU A 36 20.31 -4.95 -2.06
C LEU A 36 20.45 -5.06 -3.57
N GLU A 37 20.43 -6.29 -4.09
CA GLU A 37 20.32 -6.50 -5.53
C GLU A 37 18.95 -6.03 -6.05
N GLY A 38 18.90 -5.59 -7.31
CA GLY A 38 17.72 -4.96 -7.88
C GLY A 38 16.45 -5.81 -7.80
N ARG A 39 16.57 -7.15 -7.95
CA ARG A 39 15.46 -8.07 -7.83
C ARG A 39 14.95 -8.15 -6.37
N GLU A 40 15.86 -8.33 -5.42
CA GLU A 40 15.49 -8.37 -3.99
C GLU A 40 14.88 -7.05 -3.52
N LEU A 41 15.41 -5.91 -4.01
CA LEU A 41 14.86 -4.59 -3.73
C LEU A 41 13.41 -4.46 -4.23
N SER A 42 13.14 -4.96 -5.44
CA SER A 42 11.80 -4.98 -6.02
C SER A 42 10.85 -5.88 -5.24
N ASP A 43 11.31 -7.05 -4.81
CA ASP A 43 10.52 -7.98 -4.00
C ASP A 43 10.18 -7.36 -2.63
N VAL A 44 11.14 -6.70 -1.97
CA VAL A 44 10.92 -6.01 -0.69
C VAL A 44 9.91 -4.88 -0.86
N PHE A 45 10.03 -4.04 -1.90
CA PHE A 45 9.08 -2.96 -2.17
C PHE A 45 7.66 -3.49 -2.43
N PHE A 46 7.53 -4.54 -3.25
CA PHE A 46 6.25 -5.17 -3.53
C PHE A 46 5.59 -5.73 -2.26
N GLN A 47 6.35 -6.50 -1.47
CA GLN A 47 5.87 -7.11 -0.23
C GLN A 47 5.49 -6.06 0.83
N LEU A 48 6.24 -4.95 0.90
CA LEU A 48 5.89 -3.82 1.77
C LEU A 48 4.52 -3.25 1.43
N ARG A 49 4.21 -3.06 0.14
CA ARG A 49 2.90 -2.56 -0.31
C ARG A 49 1.76 -3.56 -0.04
N LEU A 50 2.06 -4.86 -0.01
CA LEU A 50 1.09 -5.87 0.40
C LEU A 50 0.86 -5.87 1.92
N ASP A 51 1.91 -5.62 2.70
CA ASP A 51 1.79 -5.47 4.15
C ASP A 51 1.08 -4.17 4.55
N HIS A 52 1.32 -3.08 3.79
CA HIS A 52 0.84 -1.72 4.03
C HIS A 52 -0.01 -1.19 2.88
N PRO A 53 -1.21 -1.75 2.63
CA PRO A 53 -2.09 -1.29 1.55
C PRO A 53 -2.55 0.16 1.73
N GLU A 54 -2.44 0.72 2.95
CA GLU A 54 -2.66 2.14 3.21
C GLU A 54 -1.66 3.05 2.51
N ILE A 55 -0.49 2.52 2.07
CA ILE A 55 0.49 3.25 1.24
C ILE A 55 0.06 3.15 -0.24
N PHE A 56 -1.05 3.76 -0.59
CA PHE A 56 -1.66 3.73 -1.92
C PHE A 56 -0.99 4.67 -2.93
N TRP A 57 -0.07 5.51 -2.50
CA TRP A 57 0.50 6.59 -3.32
C TRP A 57 1.80 6.25 -4.03
N ALA A 58 2.45 5.13 -3.70
CA ALA A 58 3.71 4.69 -4.29
C ALA A 58 3.46 3.56 -5.30
N GLU A 59 3.50 3.86 -6.61
CA GLU A 59 3.27 2.83 -7.64
C GLU A 59 4.54 2.14 -8.11
N GLY A 60 5.68 2.83 -8.00
CA GLY A 60 6.97 2.33 -8.46
C GLY A 60 8.14 3.04 -7.79
N PHE A 61 9.33 2.75 -8.27
CA PHE A 61 10.54 3.43 -7.83
C PHE A 61 11.65 3.32 -8.86
N HIS A 62 12.57 4.27 -8.80
CA HIS A 62 13.91 4.19 -9.38
C HIS A 62 14.96 4.14 -8.28
N TYR A 63 16.18 3.72 -8.59
CA TYR A 63 17.28 3.79 -7.65
C TYR A 63 18.58 4.19 -8.35
N ARG A 64 19.46 4.87 -7.61
CA ARG A 64 20.82 5.18 -8.05
C ARG A 64 21.80 4.35 -7.25
N TYR A 65 22.62 3.64 -7.98
CA TYR A 65 23.66 2.79 -7.45
C TYR A 65 25.01 3.46 -7.57
N TYR A 66 25.80 3.38 -6.52
CA TYR A 66 27.18 3.82 -6.50
C TYR A 66 28.08 2.64 -6.10
N GLN A 67 29.17 2.39 -6.85
CA GLN A 67 29.98 1.17 -6.71
C GLN A 67 30.60 1.03 -5.30
N ASP A 68 31.05 2.12 -4.72
CA ASP A 68 31.77 2.16 -3.44
C ASP A 68 30.84 2.53 -2.24
N SER A 69 29.53 2.54 -2.44
CA SER A 69 28.58 2.86 -1.39
C SER A 69 27.92 1.62 -0.82
N ALA A 70 27.78 1.57 0.50
CA ALA A 70 26.97 0.57 1.20
C ALA A 70 25.48 0.82 1.08
N ASN A 71 25.07 1.99 0.57
CA ASN A 71 23.69 2.40 0.38
C ASN A 71 23.42 2.73 -1.10
N ILE A 72 22.15 2.67 -1.46
CA ILE A 72 21.61 3.16 -2.72
C ILE A 72 20.67 4.32 -2.44
N THR A 73 20.51 5.24 -3.39
CA THR A 73 19.48 6.27 -3.31
C THR A 73 18.19 5.74 -3.92
N PHE A 74 17.16 5.64 -3.12
CA PHE A 74 15.81 5.23 -3.52
C PHE A 74 14.99 6.45 -3.91
N LEU A 75 14.31 6.41 -5.06
CA LEU A 75 13.50 7.49 -5.63
C LEU A 75 12.10 6.92 -5.90
N PRO A 76 11.14 7.10 -4.98
CA PRO A 76 9.78 6.61 -5.18
C PRO A 76 9.05 7.37 -6.29
N GLU A 77 8.19 6.65 -7.00
CA GLU A 77 7.25 7.21 -7.97
C GLU A 77 5.87 7.32 -7.31
N TYR A 78 5.40 8.55 -7.14
CA TYR A 78 4.11 8.83 -6.53
C TYR A 78 3.04 9.07 -7.59
N ILE A 79 1.87 8.43 -7.42
CA ILE A 79 0.72 8.60 -8.34
C ILE A 79 0.00 9.94 -8.17
N PHE A 80 0.27 10.67 -7.09
CA PHE A 80 -0.31 11.98 -6.80
C PHE A 80 0.74 12.94 -6.25
N GLU A 81 0.48 14.22 -6.37
CA GLU A 81 1.25 15.25 -5.65
C GLU A 81 1.06 15.12 -4.13
N LYS A 82 2.08 15.50 -3.35
CA LYS A 82 2.13 15.33 -1.89
C LYS A 82 0.92 15.95 -1.16
N GLY A 83 0.44 17.09 -1.62
CA GLY A 83 -0.76 17.73 -1.09
C GLY A 83 -1.99 16.86 -1.26
N LYS A 84 -2.18 16.31 -2.46
CA LYS A 84 -3.26 15.38 -2.80
C LYS A 84 -3.18 14.06 -2.04
N ILE A 85 -1.96 13.53 -1.83
CA ILE A 85 -1.76 12.32 -1.01
C ILE A 85 -2.32 12.54 0.40
N LYS A 86 -2.00 13.65 1.04
CA LYS A 86 -2.49 13.98 2.39
C LYS A 86 -4.01 14.15 2.45
N GLU A 87 -4.61 14.79 1.45
CA GLU A 87 -6.06 14.91 1.32
C GLU A 87 -6.71 13.53 1.21
N HIS A 88 -6.20 12.68 0.34
CA HIS A 88 -6.71 11.33 0.12
C HIS A 88 -6.51 10.43 1.34
N GLN A 89 -5.37 10.50 2.03
CA GLN A 89 -5.14 9.79 3.28
C GLN A 89 -6.20 10.12 4.33
N LYS A 90 -6.48 11.40 4.53
CA LYS A 90 -7.51 11.87 5.46
C LYS A 90 -8.91 11.39 5.07
N ALA A 91 -9.26 11.52 3.78
CA ALA A 91 -10.55 11.10 3.27
C ALA A 91 -10.77 9.58 3.37
N LEU A 92 -9.76 8.78 2.97
CA LEU A 92 -9.81 7.32 3.06
C LEU A 92 -9.89 6.83 4.50
N LYS A 93 -9.11 7.42 5.41
CA LYS A 93 -9.17 7.09 6.83
C LYS A 93 -10.58 7.30 7.39
N ALA A 94 -11.17 8.47 7.16
CA ALA A 94 -12.53 8.77 7.60
C ALA A 94 -13.57 7.83 6.98
N ARG A 95 -13.39 7.46 5.69
CA ARG A 95 -14.29 6.52 5.00
C ARG A 95 -14.18 5.10 5.58
N VAL A 96 -12.97 4.59 5.78
CA VAL A 96 -12.73 3.28 6.39
C VAL A 96 -13.35 3.23 7.80
N GLU A 97 -13.08 4.22 8.65
CA GLU A 97 -13.67 4.31 9.99
C GLU A 97 -15.20 4.28 9.96
N LYS A 98 -15.81 4.99 9.01
CA LYS A 98 -17.26 4.99 8.82
C LYS A 98 -17.78 3.62 8.37
N LEU A 99 -17.08 2.95 7.46
CA LEU A 99 -17.45 1.64 6.92
C LEU A 99 -17.32 0.53 7.96
N VAL A 100 -16.25 0.50 8.75
CA VAL A 100 -16.03 -0.58 9.72
C VAL A 100 -16.83 -0.42 11.00
N ARG A 101 -17.25 0.79 11.34
CA ARG A 101 -17.99 1.07 12.59
C ARG A 101 -19.22 0.18 12.83
N PRO A 102 -20.12 -0.07 11.86
CA PRO A 102 -21.25 -0.96 12.03
C PRO A 102 -20.84 -2.42 12.29
N ALA A 103 -19.71 -2.84 11.70
CA ALA A 103 -19.23 -4.21 11.78
C ALA A 103 -18.46 -4.55 13.07
N MET A 104 -18.07 -3.55 13.87
CA MET A 104 -17.22 -3.77 15.05
C MET A 104 -17.79 -4.74 16.08
N LYS A 105 -19.12 -4.86 16.17
CA LYS A 105 -19.81 -5.74 17.11
C LYS A 105 -20.28 -7.07 16.51
N LEU A 106 -20.00 -7.30 15.24
CA LEU A 106 -20.36 -8.51 14.52
C LEU A 106 -19.39 -9.65 14.84
N SER A 107 -19.82 -10.89 14.66
CA SER A 107 -18.94 -12.06 14.67
C SER A 107 -17.97 -12.00 13.48
N GLU A 108 -16.90 -12.79 13.51
CA GLU A 108 -15.90 -12.83 12.41
C GLU A 108 -16.55 -13.15 11.07
N TRP A 109 -17.42 -14.13 11.01
CA TRP A 109 -18.20 -14.50 9.82
C TRP A 109 -19.07 -13.35 9.30
N GLU A 110 -19.78 -12.67 10.19
CA GLU A 110 -20.63 -11.54 9.81
C GLU A 110 -19.80 -10.33 9.32
N LYS A 111 -18.61 -10.10 9.88
CA LYS A 111 -17.68 -9.08 9.40
C LYS A 111 -17.20 -9.38 7.98
N GLU A 112 -16.76 -10.62 7.73
CA GLU A 112 -16.34 -11.04 6.40
C GLU A 112 -17.46 -10.87 5.37
N LYS A 113 -18.68 -11.34 5.72
CA LYS A 113 -19.85 -11.16 4.88
C LYS A 113 -20.17 -9.68 4.63
N TYR A 114 -20.11 -8.85 5.64
CA TYR A 114 -20.36 -7.41 5.53
C TYR A 114 -19.36 -6.74 4.55
N VAL A 115 -18.08 -7.04 4.67
CA VAL A 115 -17.04 -6.52 3.77
C VAL A 115 -17.25 -7.04 2.35
N HIS A 116 -17.54 -8.34 2.18
CA HIS A 116 -17.84 -8.94 0.89
C HIS A 116 -19.03 -8.24 0.21
N ASP A 117 -20.14 -8.12 0.90
CA ASP A 117 -21.38 -7.51 0.37
C ASP A 117 -21.12 -6.04 -0.01
N PHE A 118 -20.41 -5.28 0.84
CA PHE A 118 -20.02 -3.91 0.53
C PHE A 118 -19.22 -3.82 -0.78
N ILE A 119 -18.22 -4.68 -0.97
CA ILE A 119 -17.40 -4.70 -2.21
C ILE A 119 -18.27 -5.04 -3.41
N CYS A 120 -19.11 -6.07 -3.32
CA CYS A 120 -19.98 -6.49 -4.42
C CYS A 120 -20.98 -5.41 -4.84
N GLU A 121 -21.52 -4.66 -3.89
CA GLU A 121 -22.53 -3.63 -4.14
C GLU A 121 -21.96 -2.30 -4.60
N ASN A 122 -20.74 -1.96 -4.18
CA ASN A 122 -20.19 -0.60 -4.33
C ASN A 122 -18.95 -0.50 -5.21
N VAL A 123 -18.36 -1.63 -5.64
CA VAL A 123 -17.12 -1.61 -6.42
C VAL A 123 -17.33 -2.29 -7.77
N HIS A 124 -17.03 -1.55 -8.84
CA HIS A 124 -17.04 -2.07 -10.22
C HIS A 124 -15.63 -2.41 -10.69
N TYR A 125 -15.52 -3.44 -11.52
CA TYR A 125 -14.21 -3.82 -12.10
C TYR A 125 -13.76 -2.77 -13.13
N ASP A 126 -12.56 -2.21 -12.92
CA ASP A 126 -11.99 -1.20 -13.82
C ASP A 126 -11.37 -1.85 -15.06
N LYS A 127 -12.09 -1.82 -16.17
CA LYS A 127 -11.63 -2.31 -17.48
C LYS A 127 -10.48 -1.46 -18.06
N LEU A 128 -10.37 -0.19 -17.65
CA LEU A 128 -9.32 0.72 -18.10
C LEU A 128 -8.00 0.54 -17.35
N LYS A 129 -8.02 -0.19 -16.23
CA LYS A 129 -6.84 -0.51 -15.40
C LYS A 129 -6.02 0.73 -15.03
N LYS A 130 -6.67 1.78 -14.58
CA LYS A 130 -6.01 3.01 -14.13
C LYS A 130 -5.09 2.72 -12.95
N SER A 131 -3.98 3.45 -12.81
CA SER A 131 -3.01 3.24 -11.71
C SER A 131 -3.66 3.19 -10.34
N TYR A 132 -4.55 4.12 -10.04
CA TYR A 132 -5.25 4.16 -8.74
C TYR A 132 -6.19 2.97 -8.49
N SER A 133 -6.62 2.25 -9.53
CA SER A 133 -7.50 1.07 -9.40
C SER A 133 -6.78 -0.16 -8.86
N HIS A 134 -5.44 -0.17 -8.86
CA HIS A 134 -4.59 -1.17 -8.23
C HIS A 134 -4.38 -0.91 -6.72
N GLU A 135 -4.82 0.24 -6.23
CA GLU A 135 -4.67 0.69 -4.86
C GLU A 135 -6.03 0.89 -4.17
N ILE A 136 -6.02 0.94 -2.84
CA ILE A 136 -7.27 1.06 -2.06
C ILE A 136 -8.10 2.30 -2.39
N ILE A 137 -7.47 3.35 -2.93
CA ILE A 137 -8.17 4.57 -3.33
C ILE A 137 -9.13 4.32 -4.49
N GLY A 138 -8.87 3.35 -5.35
CA GLY A 138 -9.79 2.92 -6.40
C GLY A 138 -11.10 2.39 -5.82
N PRO A 139 -11.10 1.20 -5.17
CA PRO A 139 -12.33 0.63 -4.61
C PRO A 139 -12.96 1.47 -3.51
N LEU A 140 -12.19 1.97 -2.55
CA LEU A 140 -12.73 2.67 -1.39
C LEU A 140 -13.00 4.17 -1.65
N GLY A 141 -12.30 4.78 -2.61
CA GLY A 141 -12.46 6.20 -2.95
C GLY A 141 -13.36 6.45 -4.16
N GLN A 142 -13.16 5.68 -5.23
CA GLN A 142 -13.79 5.90 -6.54
C GLN A 142 -14.85 4.85 -6.90
N GLY A 143 -14.99 3.77 -6.12
CA GLY A 143 -15.91 2.68 -6.41
C GLY A 143 -15.49 1.82 -7.61
N VAL A 144 -14.22 1.86 -8.00
CA VAL A 144 -13.67 1.07 -9.10
C VAL A 144 -12.35 0.43 -8.72
N GLY A 145 -12.12 -0.81 -9.12
CA GLY A 145 -10.86 -1.50 -8.80
C GLY A 145 -10.58 -2.67 -9.72
N VAL A 146 -9.30 -3.04 -9.79
CA VAL A 146 -8.87 -4.33 -10.32
C VAL A 146 -8.66 -5.31 -9.17
N CYS A 147 -8.36 -6.58 -9.48
CA CYS A 147 -8.20 -7.64 -8.47
C CYS A 147 -7.30 -7.26 -7.30
N GLU A 148 -6.15 -6.61 -7.57
CA GLU A 148 -5.20 -6.17 -6.56
C GLU A 148 -5.79 -5.10 -5.62
N GLY A 149 -6.38 -4.04 -6.16
CA GLY A 149 -6.98 -2.97 -5.38
C GLY A 149 -8.16 -3.46 -4.54
N ILE A 150 -8.98 -4.37 -5.08
CA ILE A 150 -10.09 -5.01 -4.35
C ILE A 150 -9.54 -5.83 -3.18
N ALA A 151 -8.54 -6.70 -3.40
CA ALA A 151 -7.94 -7.52 -2.35
C ALA A 151 -7.30 -6.67 -1.23
N LYS A 152 -6.56 -5.61 -1.59
CA LYS A 152 -5.99 -4.64 -0.65
C LYS A 152 -7.09 -3.94 0.17
N SER A 153 -8.23 -3.61 -0.46
CA SER A 153 -9.36 -2.96 0.22
C SER A 153 -10.03 -3.87 1.23
N VAL A 154 -10.22 -5.15 0.90
CA VAL A 154 -10.70 -6.17 1.85
C VAL A 154 -9.77 -6.24 3.06
N LYS A 155 -8.45 -6.32 2.83
CA LYS A 155 -7.45 -6.37 3.92
C LYS A 155 -7.52 -5.15 4.85
N VAL A 156 -7.82 -3.97 4.35
CA VAL A 156 -7.93 -2.75 5.17
C VAL A 156 -9.23 -2.72 5.97
N LEU A 157 -10.30 -3.34 5.46
CA LEU A 157 -11.61 -3.34 6.10
C LEU A 157 -11.77 -4.45 7.17
N CYS A 158 -10.99 -5.53 7.07
CA CYS A 158 -10.93 -6.61 8.06
C CYS A 158 -9.91 -6.33 9.17
#